data_0cfac22512a322d8fa5cff0dc78b2d40
#
_entry.id   0cfac22512a322d8fa5cff0dc78b2d40
#
_cell.length_a   1.000
_cell.length_b   1.000
_cell.length_c   1.000
_cell.angle_alpha   90.00
_cell.angle_beta   90.00
_cell.angle_gamma   90.00
#
_symmetry.space_group_name_H-M   'P 1'
#
loop_
_entity.id
_entity.type
_entity.pdbx_description
1 polymer ?
#
loop_
_entity_poly.entity_id
_entity_poly.type
_entity_poly.pdbx_seq_one_letter_code
_entity_poly.pdbx_strand_id
1 'polypeptide(L)'
;GLGDVYKRQDTAREKALSDAFKTIPEVTEVLSYTDAVGSSIPEEYVPKTQRELLISEHYTRMVISTSVGVDGEIPFAVATQLRETAQEYYPDAYLIAGEAVNTLDMRDTVTEDDIVVNGIAVGAIFLILLITFKSLSLPAILVFVIESAIWMNLAVPYLTGERLNYIAYLIINTVQLGATVDYAILFTNKYLENRRENSRWHAARITVRETVVSILTSGSILCIAGSMLGALSTNGVISQLGYLVGRGAVLSCCMVLFVLPTCLCLFDGLVQKTSLGLRFEKNY
;
A
#
# COMPACT_ATOMS: atom_id res chain seq x y z
N GLY A 1 -10.79 9.02 -21.17
CA GLY A 1 -9.89 9.68 -22.12
C GLY A 1 -8.73 10.37 -21.44
N LEU A 2 -7.56 10.32 -22.04
CA LEU A 2 -6.36 11.02 -21.61
C LEU A 2 -6.33 12.38 -22.29
N GLY A 3 -5.97 13.46 -21.57
CA GLY A 3 -5.88 14.79 -22.13
C GLY A 3 -4.51 15.41 -21.84
N ASP A 4 -3.85 15.89 -22.88
CA ASP A 4 -2.58 16.57 -22.77
C ASP A 4 -2.77 18.08 -22.92
N VAL A 5 -2.13 18.86 -22.05
CA VAL A 5 -2.12 20.31 -22.07
C VAL A 5 -0.66 20.79 -22.13
N TYR A 6 -0.26 21.46 -23.19
CA TYR A 6 1.10 21.96 -23.37
C TYR A 6 1.11 23.36 -23.97
N LYS A 7 2.26 24.03 -23.84
CA LYS A 7 2.43 25.42 -24.30
C LYS A 7 2.47 25.46 -25.83
N ARG A 8 1.58 26.27 -26.43
CA ARG A 8 1.49 26.46 -27.87
C ARG A 8 2.72 27.19 -28.39
N GLN A 9 3.59 26.50 -29.15
CA GLN A 9 4.76 27.11 -29.77
C GLN A 9 4.92 26.78 -31.26
N ASP A 10 4.37 25.64 -31.73
CA ASP A 10 4.60 25.21 -33.12
C ASP A 10 3.54 24.21 -33.57
N THR A 11 2.71 24.60 -34.55
CA THR A 11 1.66 23.75 -35.14
C THR A 11 2.22 22.51 -35.85
N ALA A 12 3.44 22.60 -36.41
CA ALA A 12 4.08 21.47 -37.06
C ALA A 12 4.53 20.42 -36.02
N ARG A 13 5.02 20.86 -34.87
CA ARG A 13 5.44 20.00 -33.74
C ARG A 13 4.24 19.36 -33.07
N GLU A 14 3.13 20.09 -32.93
CA GLU A 14 1.86 19.59 -32.45
C GLU A 14 1.35 18.43 -33.33
N LYS A 15 1.37 18.64 -34.65
CA LYS A 15 0.96 17.58 -35.58
C LYS A 15 1.87 16.36 -35.53
N ALA A 16 3.19 16.57 -35.45
CA ALA A 16 4.15 15.49 -35.33
C ALA A 16 3.92 14.66 -34.06
N LEU A 17 3.61 15.29 -32.91
CA LEU A 17 3.25 14.62 -31.68
C LEU A 17 1.94 13.85 -31.83
N SER A 18 0.89 14.43 -32.42
CA SER A 18 -0.37 13.73 -32.69
C SER A 18 -0.15 12.48 -33.55
N ASP A 19 0.66 12.61 -34.62
CA ASP A 19 0.98 11.48 -35.48
C ASP A 19 1.82 10.42 -34.76
N ALA A 20 2.73 10.81 -33.87
CA ALA A 20 3.48 9.89 -33.01
C ALA A 20 2.56 9.11 -32.04
N PHE A 21 1.60 9.77 -31.40
CA PHE A 21 0.62 9.08 -30.53
C PHE A 21 -0.22 8.06 -31.29
N LYS A 22 -0.59 8.33 -32.54
CA LYS A 22 -1.34 7.39 -33.40
C LYS A 22 -0.55 6.13 -33.76
N THR A 23 0.76 6.13 -33.59
CA THR A 23 1.59 4.93 -33.82
C THR A 23 1.53 3.91 -32.68
N ILE A 24 1.03 4.32 -31.51
CA ILE A 24 0.88 3.45 -30.34
C ILE A 24 -0.31 2.52 -30.58
N PRO A 25 -0.14 1.19 -30.55
CA PRO A 25 -1.17 0.24 -30.96
C PRO A 25 -2.48 0.33 -30.17
N GLU A 26 -2.41 0.71 -28.90
CA GLU A 26 -3.56 0.79 -28.00
C GLU A 26 -4.29 2.14 -28.09
N VAL A 27 -3.75 3.11 -28.80
CA VAL A 27 -4.40 4.40 -29.06
C VAL A 27 -5.39 4.23 -30.22
N THR A 28 -6.65 4.48 -29.93
CA THR A 28 -7.75 4.36 -30.93
C THR A 28 -8.03 5.66 -31.65
N GLU A 29 -7.88 6.79 -30.95
CA GLU A 29 -8.17 8.10 -31.50
C GLU A 29 -7.32 9.17 -30.82
N VAL A 30 -6.83 10.13 -31.58
CA VAL A 30 -6.19 11.35 -31.08
C VAL A 30 -6.95 12.54 -31.65
N LEU A 31 -7.60 13.31 -30.78
CA LEU A 31 -8.27 14.55 -31.16
C LEU A 31 -7.38 15.73 -30.78
N SER A 32 -6.75 16.32 -31.76
CA SER A 32 -6.01 17.57 -31.65
C SER A 32 -6.65 18.68 -32.51
N TYR A 33 -6.26 19.92 -32.28
CA TYR A 33 -6.73 21.03 -33.13
C TYR A 33 -6.28 20.86 -34.59
N THR A 34 -5.05 20.45 -34.78
CA THR A 34 -4.46 20.23 -36.12
C THR A 34 -5.13 19.07 -36.85
N ASP A 35 -5.64 18.06 -36.16
CA ASP A 35 -6.39 16.94 -36.76
C ASP A 35 -7.83 17.33 -37.09
N ALA A 36 -8.49 18.08 -36.20
CA ALA A 36 -9.89 18.45 -36.33
C ALA A 36 -10.14 19.53 -37.41
N VAL A 37 -9.23 20.49 -37.53
CA VAL A 37 -9.39 21.67 -38.41
C VAL A 37 -8.50 21.60 -39.64
N GLY A 38 -7.39 20.83 -39.54
CA GLY A 38 -6.35 20.79 -40.55
C GLY A 38 -5.39 22.00 -40.44
N SER A 39 -4.15 21.78 -40.82
CA SER A 39 -3.08 22.80 -40.73
C SER A 39 -3.25 23.99 -41.71
N SER A 40 -4.23 23.90 -42.62
CA SER A 40 -4.41 24.88 -43.72
C SER A 40 -5.56 25.87 -43.45
N ILE A 41 -6.37 25.69 -42.45
CA ILE A 41 -7.50 26.59 -42.16
C ILE A 41 -7.06 27.60 -41.10
N PRO A 42 -7.11 28.92 -41.38
CA PRO A 42 -6.82 29.96 -40.39
C PRO A 42 -7.79 29.89 -39.19
N GLU A 43 -7.28 30.12 -38.02
CA GLU A 43 -8.03 30.04 -36.74
C GLU A 43 -9.29 30.91 -36.70
N GLU A 44 -9.30 31.97 -37.45
CA GLU A 44 -10.41 32.95 -37.53
C GLU A 44 -11.71 32.34 -38.10
N TYR A 45 -11.58 31.26 -38.89
CA TYR A 45 -12.72 30.61 -39.53
C TYR A 45 -13.34 29.48 -38.68
N VAL A 46 -12.72 29.15 -37.53
CA VAL A 46 -13.23 28.08 -36.62
C VAL A 46 -14.17 28.69 -35.59
N PRO A 47 -15.36 28.12 -35.38
CA PRO A 47 -16.28 28.59 -34.35
C PRO A 47 -15.61 28.65 -32.97
N LYS A 48 -15.78 29.78 -32.26
CA LYS A 48 -15.13 30.03 -30.96
C LYS A 48 -15.36 28.88 -29.94
N THR A 49 -16.56 28.32 -29.90
CA THR A 49 -16.93 27.22 -29.00
C THR A 49 -16.13 25.93 -29.25
N GLN A 50 -15.74 25.64 -30.46
CA GLN A 50 -14.92 24.45 -30.79
C GLN A 50 -13.44 24.72 -30.55
N ARG A 51 -13.02 25.96 -30.84
CA ARG A 51 -11.62 26.40 -30.63
C ARG A 51 -11.27 26.42 -29.14
N GLU A 52 -12.13 26.99 -28.30
CA GLU A 52 -11.91 27.10 -26.85
C GLU A 52 -11.85 25.74 -26.10
N LEU A 53 -12.34 24.67 -26.71
CA LEU A 53 -12.21 23.31 -26.17
C LEU A 53 -10.82 22.72 -26.33
N LEU A 54 -10.09 23.11 -27.40
CA LEU A 54 -8.81 22.51 -27.75
C LEU A 54 -7.64 23.50 -27.69
N ILE A 55 -7.90 24.81 -27.73
CA ILE A 55 -6.86 25.86 -27.72
C ILE A 55 -7.20 26.93 -26.67
N SER A 56 -6.17 27.34 -25.93
CA SER A 56 -6.14 28.51 -25.06
C SER A 56 -5.03 29.46 -25.55
N GLU A 57 -4.89 30.65 -24.95
CA GLU A 57 -3.81 31.61 -25.32
C GLU A 57 -2.40 31.02 -25.13
N HIS A 58 -2.23 30.10 -24.20
CA HIS A 58 -0.92 29.54 -23.82
C HIS A 58 -0.80 28.04 -23.99
N TYR A 59 -1.92 27.32 -24.19
CA TYR A 59 -1.95 25.85 -24.17
C TYR A 59 -2.77 25.31 -25.33
N THR A 60 -2.34 24.17 -25.86
CA THR A 60 -3.14 23.33 -26.75
C THR A 60 -3.46 22.03 -26.02
N ARG A 61 -4.68 21.52 -26.22
CA ARG A 61 -5.18 20.31 -25.62
C ARG A 61 -5.35 19.23 -26.69
N MET A 62 -4.79 18.06 -26.43
CA MET A 62 -5.09 16.83 -27.17
C MET A 62 -5.93 15.91 -26.30
N VAL A 63 -6.89 15.22 -26.89
CA VAL A 63 -7.67 14.16 -26.23
C VAL A 63 -7.31 12.84 -26.87
N ILE A 64 -6.74 11.94 -26.08
CA ILE A 64 -6.26 10.63 -26.54
C ILE A 64 -7.22 9.58 -25.98
N SER A 65 -7.82 8.80 -26.89
CA SER A 65 -8.67 7.67 -26.54
C SER A 65 -7.89 6.37 -26.71
N THR A 66 -7.97 5.48 -25.72
CA THR A 66 -7.27 4.20 -25.75
C THR A 66 -8.27 3.04 -25.68
N SER A 67 -7.92 1.89 -26.25
CA SER A 67 -8.72 0.66 -26.21
C SER A 67 -8.56 -0.12 -24.92
N VAL A 68 -7.63 0.29 -24.04
CA VAL A 68 -7.32 -0.39 -22.78
C VAL A 68 -8.06 0.24 -21.61
N GLY A 69 -8.23 -0.52 -20.53
CA GLY A 69 -8.82 -0.04 -19.29
C GLY A 69 -7.96 0.99 -18.57
N VAL A 70 -8.28 1.25 -17.31
CA VAL A 70 -7.62 2.29 -16.50
C VAL A 70 -6.61 1.74 -15.50
N ASP A 71 -6.60 0.42 -15.27
CA ASP A 71 -5.78 -0.26 -14.26
C ASP A 71 -5.17 -1.55 -14.83
N GLY A 72 -3.93 -1.81 -14.48
CA GLY A 72 -3.16 -3.00 -14.86
C GLY A 72 -1.89 -2.68 -15.65
N GLU A 73 -1.11 -3.71 -15.98
CA GLU A 73 0.20 -3.56 -16.62
C GLU A 73 0.12 -2.89 -18.00
N ILE A 74 -0.86 -3.29 -18.82
CA ILE A 74 -0.99 -2.76 -20.19
C ILE A 74 -1.38 -1.27 -20.18
N PRO A 75 -2.45 -0.80 -19.47
CA PRO A 75 -2.76 0.62 -19.35
C PRO A 75 -1.61 1.46 -18.80
N PHE A 76 -0.85 0.94 -17.84
CA PHE A 76 0.28 1.64 -17.26
C PHE A 76 1.46 1.74 -18.23
N ALA A 77 1.73 0.70 -19.01
CA ALA A 77 2.74 0.75 -20.07
C ALA A 77 2.37 1.78 -21.14
N VAL A 78 1.10 1.84 -21.55
CA VAL A 78 0.59 2.84 -22.51
C VAL A 78 0.71 4.24 -21.93
N ALA A 79 0.32 4.47 -20.66
CA ALA A 79 0.45 5.78 -20.01
C ALA A 79 1.92 6.23 -19.93
N THR A 80 2.85 5.32 -19.63
CA THR A 80 4.29 5.60 -19.63
C THR A 80 4.79 5.94 -21.01
N GLN A 81 4.42 5.17 -22.06
CA GLN A 81 4.82 5.43 -23.43
C GLN A 81 4.29 6.76 -23.96
N LEU A 82 3.03 7.11 -23.62
CA LEU A 82 2.48 8.44 -23.96
C LEU A 82 3.29 9.57 -23.31
N ARG A 83 3.71 9.38 -22.06
CA ARG A 83 4.51 10.34 -21.30
C ARG A 83 5.92 10.50 -21.91
N GLU A 84 6.58 9.41 -22.24
CA GLU A 84 7.90 9.41 -22.90
C GLU A 84 7.82 10.09 -24.28
N THR A 85 6.80 9.76 -25.07
CA THR A 85 6.58 10.41 -26.37
C THR A 85 6.33 11.91 -26.20
N ALA A 86 5.50 12.34 -25.27
CA ALA A 86 5.27 13.76 -25.01
C ALA A 86 6.55 14.48 -24.56
N GLN A 87 7.36 13.84 -23.71
CA GLN A 87 8.64 14.37 -23.26
C GLN A 87 9.64 14.57 -24.40
N GLU A 88 9.66 13.68 -25.38
CA GLU A 88 10.55 13.80 -26.56
C GLU A 88 10.22 15.05 -27.40
N TYR A 89 8.92 15.33 -27.62
CA TYR A 89 8.47 16.46 -28.40
C TYR A 89 8.42 17.78 -27.62
N TYR A 90 8.08 17.73 -26.32
CA TYR A 90 7.91 18.91 -25.46
C TYR A 90 8.62 18.71 -24.11
N PRO A 91 9.95 18.73 -24.05
CA PRO A 91 10.69 18.58 -22.81
C PRO A 91 10.21 19.61 -21.77
N ASP A 92 9.71 19.13 -20.63
CA ASP A 92 9.24 19.93 -19.48
C ASP A 92 8.11 20.95 -19.78
N ALA A 93 7.45 20.83 -20.94
CA ALA A 93 6.40 21.78 -21.38
C ALA A 93 5.07 21.07 -21.69
N TYR A 94 4.82 19.92 -21.10
CA TYR A 94 3.58 19.16 -21.23
C TYR A 94 2.97 18.78 -19.88
N LEU A 95 1.67 18.52 -19.89
CA LEU A 95 0.94 17.94 -18.77
C LEU A 95 0.04 16.83 -19.31
N ILE A 96 0.21 15.63 -18.79
CA ILE A 96 -0.68 14.51 -19.11
C ILE A 96 -1.60 14.25 -17.91
N ALA A 97 -2.91 14.19 -18.16
CA ALA A 97 -3.93 13.89 -17.19
C ALA A 97 -4.94 12.90 -17.75
N GLY A 98 -5.37 11.97 -16.95
CA GLY A 98 -6.37 10.98 -17.33
C GLY A 98 -6.45 9.89 -16.27
N GLU A 99 -7.49 9.07 -16.29
CA GLU A 99 -7.75 8.11 -15.22
C GLU A 99 -6.60 7.08 -15.10
N ALA A 100 -6.11 6.53 -16.21
CA ALA A 100 -4.99 5.59 -16.20
C ALA A 100 -3.67 6.25 -15.74
N VAL A 101 -3.40 7.50 -16.16
CA VAL A 101 -2.22 8.24 -15.73
C VAL A 101 -2.28 8.56 -14.24
N ASN A 102 -3.42 9.04 -13.77
CA ASN A 102 -3.61 9.34 -12.34
C ASN A 102 -3.45 8.08 -11.47
N THR A 103 -3.97 6.93 -11.95
CA THR A 103 -3.83 5.64 -11.25
C THR A 103 -2.36 5.18 -11.22
N LEU A 104 -1.62 5.38 -12.32
CA LEU A 104 -0.19 5.10 -12.39
C LEU A 104 0.61 5.99 -11.41
N ASP A 105 0.40 7.30 -11.44
CA ASP A 105 1.08 8.25 -10.55
C ASP A 105 0.80 7.94 -9.08
N MET A 106 -0.46 7.60 -8.79
CA MET A 106 -0.86 7.23 -7.45
C MET A 106 -0.20 5.92 -7.00
N ARG A 107 -0.10 4.91 -7.88
CA ARG A 107 0.62 3.66 -7.59
C ARG A 107 2.09 3.93 -7.28
N ASP A 108 2.74 4.74 -8.11
CA ASP A 108 4.18 5.01 -7.97
C ASP A 108 4.47 5.81 -6.69
N THR A 109 3.70 6.87 -6.42
CA THR A 109 3.77 7.65 -5.18
C THR A 109 3.54 6.78 -3.95
N VAL A 110 2.49 5.95 -3.98
CA VAL A 110 2.16 5.05 -2.87
C VAL A 110 3.28 4.03 -2.61
N THR A 111 3.89 3.51 -3.66
CA THR A 111 4.98 2.52 -3.51
C THR A 111 6.22 3.15 -2.87
N GLU A 112 6.56 4.38 -3.21
CA GLU A 112 7.67 5.11 -2.58
C GLU A 112 7.35 5.46 -1.13
N ASP A 113 6.15 5.98 -0.86
CA ASP A 113 5.73 6.38 0.47
C ASP A 113 5.59 5.19 1.42
N ASP A 114 5.14 4.02 0.94
CA ASP A 114 4.96 2.82 1.77
C ASP A 114 6.28 2.38 2.43
N ILE A 115 7.39 2.39 1.70
CA ILE A 115 8.69 2.04 2.24
C ILE A 115 9.09 2.98 3.39
N VAL A 116 8.86 4.26 3.22
CA VAL A 116 9.22 5.28 4.22
C VAL A 116 8.29 5.20 5.42
N VAL A 117 6.99 5.17 5.20
CA VAL A 117 5.96 5.15 6.26
C VAL A 117 6.05 3.86 7.06
N ASN A 118 6.17 2.70 6.40
CA ASN A 118 6.30 1.41 7.07
C ASN A 118 7.63 1.32 7.84
N GLY A 119 8.73 1.79 7.25
CA GLY A 119 10.03 1.86 7.92
C GLY A 119 10.01 2.72 9.19
N ILE A 120 9.36 3.89 9.15
CA ILE A 120 9.19 4.77 10.32
C ILE A 120 8.29 4.10 11.36
N ALA A 121 7.17 3.49 10.95
CA ALA A 121 6.25 2.83 11.87
C ALA A 121 6.91 1.66 12.60
N VAL A 122 7.59 0.77 11.87
CA VAL A 122 8.34 -0.37 12.43
C VAL A 122 9.46 0.13 13.35
N GLY A 123 10.21 1.15 12.93
CA GLY A 123 11.27 1.76 13.74
C GLY A 123 10.75 2.37 15.03
N ALA A 124 9.63 3.09 14.99
CA ALA A 124 8.99 3.68 16.16
C ALA A 124 8.51 2.59 17.14
N ILE A 125 7.85 1.54 16.64
CA ILE A 125 7.41 0.41 17.48
C ILE A 125 8.61 -0.32 18.07
N PHE A 126 9.65 -0.57 17.29
CA PHE A 126 10.88 -1.18 17.78
C PHE A 126 11.48 -0.36 18.94
N LEU A 127 11.54 0.96 18.80
CA LEU A 127 12.05 1.87 19.84
C LEU A 127 11.18 1.82 21.09
N ILE A 128 9.86 1.88 20.95
CA ILE A 128 8.91 1.80 22.08
C ILE A 128 9.10 0.48 22.83
N LEU A 129 9.17 -0.63 22.11
CA LEU A 129 9.37 -1.96 22.69
C LEU A 129 10.74 -2.08 23.36
N LEU A 130 11.77 -1.47 22.79
CA LEU A 130 13.12 -1.43 23.36
C LEU A 130 13.14 -0.70 24.72
N ILE A 131 12.46 0.42 24.81
CA ILE A 131 12.32 1.18 26.06
C ILE A 131 11.49 0.41 27.08
N THR A 132 10.38 -0.21 26.63
CA THR A 132 9.44 -0.95 27.49
C THR A 132 10.09 -2.19 28.11
N PHE A 133 10.74 -3.00 27.29
CA PHE A 133 11.33 -4.28 27.75
C PHE A 133 12.78 -4.16 28.19
N LYS A 134 13.45 -3.05 27.91
CA LYS A 134 14.90 -2.85 28.20
C LYS A 134 15.74 -4.01 27.70
N SER A 135 15.42 -4.53 26.54
CA SER A 135 16.02 -5.68 25.87
C SER A 135 16.09 -5.41 24.37
N LEU A 136 17.18 -5.80 23.72
CA LEU A 136 17.33 -5.65 22.27
C LEU A 136 16.68 -6.80 21.51
N SER A 137 16.68 -8.00 22.05
CA SER A 137 16.16 -9.19 21.36
C SER A 137 14.65 -9.30 21.37
N LEU A 138 13.97 -8.85 22.44
CA LEU A 138 12.52 -8.92 22.54
C LEU A 138 11.84 -8.08 21.45
N PRO A 139 12.17 -6.79 21.24
CA PRO A 139 11.62 -6.02 20.12
C PRO A 139 11.83 -6.69 18.77
N ALA A 140 13.02 -7.25 18.52
CA ALA A 140 13.30 -7.93 17.25
C ALA A 140 12.39 -9.16 17.04
N ILE A 141 12.18 -9.98 18.06
CA ILE A 141 11.29 -11.14 18.00
C ILE A 141 9.84 -10.69 17.79
N LEU A 142 9.37 -9.67 18.54
CA LEU A 142 8.00 -9.18 18.45
C LEU A 142 7.73 -8.59 17.07
N VAL A 143 8.59 -7.70 16.59
CA VAL A 143 8.46 -7.09 15.26
C VAL A 143 8.45 -8.17 14.18
N PHE A 144 9.34 -9.16 14.26
CA PHE A 144 9.35 -10.28 13.30
C PHE A 144 8.03 -11.05 13.27
N VAL A 145 7.43 -11.36 14.43
CA VAL A 145 6.14 -12.06 14.52
C VAL A 145 5.00 -11.21 13.98
N ILE A 146 5.00 -9.91 14.28
CA ILE A 146 3.98 -8.96 13.84
C ILE A 146 4.05 -8.78 12.31
N GLU A 147 5.21 -8.50 11.76
CA GLU A 147 5.42 -8.35 10.33
C GLU A 147 5.06 -9.63 9.55
N SER A 148 5.40 -10.80 10.10
CA SER A 148 5.01 -12.07 9.49
C SER A 148 3.49 -12.23 9.40
N ALA A 149 2.72 -11.76 10.40
CA ALA A 149 1.26 -11.76 10.34
C ALA A 149 0.72 -10.84 9.25
N ILE A 150 1.33 -9.65 9.08
CA ILE A 150 0.97 -8.68 8.05
C ILE A 150 1.25 -9.26 6.65
N TRP A 151 2.43 -9.80 6.44
CA TRP A 151 2.81 -10.40 5.15
C TRP A 151 1.93 -11.59 4.78
N MET A 152 1.58 -12.44 5.75
CA MET A 152 0.61 -13.53 5.51
C MET A 152 -0.77 -12.98 5.11
N ASN A 153 -1.23 -11.91 5.76
CA ASN A 153 -2.50 -11.28 5.41
C ASN A 153 -2.50 -10.72 3.99
N LEU A 154 -1.41 -10.06 3.59
CA LEU A 154 -1.24 -9.49 2.25
C LEU A 154 -0.99 -10.55 1.17
N ALA A 155 -0.48 -11.72 1.53
CA ALA A 155 -0.30 -12.82 0.58
C ALA A 155 -1.61 -13.49 0.16
N VAL A 156 -2.67 -13.43 0.99
CA VAL A 156 -3.94 -14.10 0.68
C VAL A 156 -4.60 -13.57 -0.60
N PRO A 157 -4.74 -12.27 -0.86
CA PRO A 157 -5.29 -11.75 -2.12
C PRO A 157 -4.50 -12.21 -3.35
N TYR A 158 -3.18 -12.27 -3.25
CA TYR A 158 -2.34 -12.82 -4.32
C TYR A 158 -2.67 -14.28 -4.62
N LEU A 159 -2.89 -15.10 -3.59
CA LEU A 159 -3.23 -16.52 -3.73
C LEU A 159 -4.67 -16.74 -4.24
N THR A 160 -5.59 -15.83 -3.92
CA THR A 160 -7.00 -15.88 -4.36
C THR A 160 -7.22 -15.22 -5.71
N GLY A 161 -6.22 -14.53 -6.26
CA GLY A 161 -6.34 -13.76 -7.51
C GLY A 161 -7.16 -12.47 -7.37
N GLU A 162 -7.38 -12.01 -6.15
CA GLU A 162 -8.09 -10.76 -5.88
C GLU A 162 -7.15 -9.57 -6.06
N ARG A 163 -7.63 -8.54 -6.75
CA ARG A 163 -6.89 -7.28 -6.89
C ARG A 163 -7.06 -6.43 -5.63
N LEU A 164 -5.95 -6.10 -4.99
CA LEU A 164 -5.96 -5.17 -3.87
C LEU A 164 -5.94 -3.73 -4.37
N ASN A 165 -6.83 -2.92 -3.80
CA ASN A 165 -6.74 -1.48 -3.95
C ASN A 165 -5.52 -0.97 -3.14
N TYR A 166 -4.72 -0.09 -3.74
CA TYR A 166 -3.51 0.47 -3.11
C TYR A 166 -3.80 1.22 -1.80
N ILE A 167 -4.95 1.89 -1.68
CA ILE A 167 -5.36 2.56 -0.42
C ILE A 167 -5.58 1.53 0.68
N ALA A 168 -6.26 0.42 0.37
CA ALA A 168 -6.47 -0.65 1.35
C ALA A 168 -5.15 -1.30 1.78
N TYR A 169 -4.20 -1.45 0.86
CA TYR A 169 -2.86 -1.96 1.14
C TYR A 169 -2.08 -1.07 2.13
N LEU A 170 -2.01 0.25 1.88
CA LEU A 170 -1.32 1.20 2.76
C LEU A 170 -1.90 1.24 4.18
N ILE A 171 -3.24 1.30 4.27
CA ILE A 171 -3.92 1.42 5.55
C ILE A 171 -3.75 0.15 6.38
N ILE A 172 -3.81 -1.03 5.75
CA ILE A 172 -3.77 -2.29 6.49
C ILE A 172 -2.44 -2.50 7.20
N ASN A 173 -1.30 -2.12 6.59
CA ASN A 173 0.00 -2.22 7.21
C ASN A 173 0.02 -1.50 8.56
N THR A 174 -0.40 -0.24 8.58
CA THR A 174 -0.39 0.59 9.79
C THR A 174 -1.42 0.12 10.84
N VAL A 175 -2.65 -0.20 10.40
CA VAL A 175 -3.73 -0.64 11.30
C VAL A 175 -3.42 -1.99 11.91
N GLN A 176 -2.97 -2.95 11.12
CA GLN A 176 -2.65 -4.29 11.64
C GLN A 176 -1.43 -4.27 12.54
N LEU A 177 -0.40 -3.48 12.22
CA LEU A 177 0.76 -3.27 13.06
C LEU A 177 0.36 -2.76 14.45
N GLY A 178 -0.45 -1.68 14.51
CA GLY A 178 -0.95 -1.12 15.76
C GLY A 178 -1.80 -2.10 16.57
N ALA A 179 -2.75 -2.78 15.93
CA ALA A 179 -3.63 -3.71 16.61
C ALA A 179 -2.93 -4.98 17.14
N THR A 180 -1.86 -5.43 16.46
CA THR A 180 -1.15 -6.67 16.83
C THR A 180 -0.13 -6.42 17.93
N VAL A 181 0.46 -5.23 17.99
CA VAL A 181 1.51 -4.92 18.96
C VAL A 181 1.03 -5.04 20.40
N ASP A 182 -0.21 -4.66 20.68
CA ASP A 182 -0.80 -4.74 22.02
C ASP A 182 -0.94 -6.18 22.51
N TYR A 183 -1.33 -7.10 21.63
CA TYR A 183 -1.41 -8.54 21.97
C TYR A 183 -0.03 -9.11 22.25
N ALA A 184 0.96 -8.74 21.46
CA ALA A 184 2.34 -9.19 21.62
C ALA A 184 2.98 -8.64 22.91
N ILE A 185 2.71 -7.38 23.27
CA ILE A 185 3.16 -6.77 24.54
C ILE A 185 2.53 -7.47 25.73
N LEU A 186 1.20 -7.66 25.71
CA LEU A 186 0.48 -8.34 26.78
C LEU A 186 1.03 -9.74 27.02
N PHE A 187 1.18 -10.53 25.95
CA PHE A 187 1.71 -11.88 26.02
C PHE A 187 3.14 -11.90 26.57
N THR A 188 4.01 -11.03 26.03
CA THR A 188 5.42 -11.00 26.42
C THR A 188 5.61 -10.56 27.87
N ASN A 189 4.86 -9.58 28.35
CA ASN A 189 4.90 -9.17 29.76
C ASN A 189 4.54 -10.33 30.68
N LYS A 190 3.46 -11.05 30.37
CA LYS A 190 3.05 -12.22 31.16
C LYS A 190 4.04 -13.37 31.05
N TYR A 191 4.63 -13.58 29.88
CA TYR A 191 5.68 -14.58 29.71
C TYR A 191 6.91 -14.27 30.59
N LEU A 192 7.37 -13.02 30.60
CA LEU A 192 8.52 -12.62 31.41
C LEU A 192 8.23 -12.71 32.91
N GLU A 193 6.99 -12.43 33.34
CA GLU A 193 6.56 -12.63 34.74
C GLU A 193 6.62 -14.12 35.12
N ASN A 194 5.97 -14.96 34.33
CA ASN A 194 5.91 -16.41 34.58
C ASN A 194 7.28 -17.09 34.43
N ARG A 195 8.17 -16.57 33.61
CA ARG A 195 9.52 -17.11 33.35
C ARG A 195 10.47 -16.93 34.53
N ARG A 196 10.18 -16.02 35.45
CA ARG A 196 11.00 -15.82 36.65
C ARG A 196 10.98 -17.03 37.57
N GLU A 197 9.84 -17.73 37.61
CA GLU A 197 9.60 -18.82 38.54
C GLU A 197 9.50 -20.20 37.86
N ASN A 198 9.40 -20.25 36.54
CA ASN A 198 9.13 -21.47 35.80
C ASN A 198 10.15 -21.69 34.66
N SER A 199 10.27 -22.96 34.24
CA SER A 199 11.02 -23.29 33.04
C SER A 199 10.37 -22.64 31.78
N ARG A 200 11.15 -22.39 30.74
CA ARG A 200 10.70 -21.69 29.50
C ARG A 200 9.41 -22.24 28.90
N TRP A 201 9.29 -23.55 28.76
CA TRP A 201 8.10 -24.19 28.20
C TRP A 201 6.90 -24.17 29.15
N HIS A 202 7.15 -24.28 30.46
CA HIS A 202 6.10 -24.23 31.47
C HIS A 202 5.55 -22.80 31.58
N ALA A 203 6.42 -21.80 31.60
CA ALA A 203 6.05 -20.38 31.56
C ALA A 203 5.20 -20.05 30.34
N ALA A 204 5.61 -20.50 29.12
CA ALA A 204 4.84 -20.30 27.93
C ALA A 204 3.43 -20.88 28.00
N ARG A 205 3.30 -22.12 28.53
CA ARG A 205 2.00 -22.78 28.70
C ARG A 205 1.08 -22.03 29.67
N ILE A 206 1.60 -21.57 30.81
CA ILE A 206 0.86 -20.75 31.77
C ILE A 206 0.41 -19.47 31.12
N THR A 207 1.33 -18.77 30.44
CA THR A 207 1.06 -17.48 29.77
C THR A 207 -0.04 -17.60 28.73
N VAL A 208 -0.01 -18.65 27.89
CA VAL A 208 -1.10 -18.89 26.92
C VAL A 208 -2.45 -19.03 27.65
N ARG A 209 -2.51 -19.78 28.75
CA ARG A 209 -3.75 -19.96 29.52
C ARG A 209 -4.28 -18.66 30.13
N GLU A 210 -3.40 -17.79 30.60
CA GLU A 210 -3.75 -16.50 31.21
C GLU A 210 -4.16 -15.45 30.18
N THR A 211 -3.59 -15.47 28.98
CA THR A 211 -3.77 -14.40 27.98
C THR A 211 -4.75 -14.78 26.87
N VAL A 212 -5.00 -16.07 26.62
CA VAL A 212 -5.80 -16.54 25.48
C VAL A 212 -7.19 -15.91 25.44
N VAL A 213 -7.88 -15.81 26.57
CA VAL A 213 -9.25 -15.26 26.64
C VAL A 213 -9.22 -13.77 26.25
N SER A 214 -8.28 -13.00 26.78
CA SER A 214 -8.16 -11.58 26.52
C SER A 214 -7.83 -11.31 25.03
N ILE A 215 -6.84 -12.04 24.49
CA ILE A 215 -6.41 -11.92 23.09
C ILE A 215 -7.53 -12.32 22.13
N LEU A 216 -8.20 -13.46 22.38
CA LEU A 216 -9.29 -13.92 21.53
C LEU A 216 -10.51 -12.99 21.60
N THR A 217 -10.83 -12.44 22.78
CA THR A 217 -11.95 -11.50 22.90
C THR A 217 -11.69 -10.24 22.08
N SER A 218 -10.53 -9.61 22.25
CA SER A 218 -10.19 -8.41 21.49
C SER A 218 -10.07 -8.69 19.98
N GLY A 219 -9.42 -9.80 19.62
CA GLY A 219 -9.29 -10.21 18.22
C GLY A 219 -10.63 -10.55 17.56
N SER A 220 -11.55 -11.17 18.30
CA SER A 220 -12.91 -11.46 17.82
C SER A 220 -13.72 -10.19 17.59
N ILE A 221 -13.61 -9.20 18.45
CA ILE A 221 -14.27 -7.89 18.28
C ILE A 221 -13.77 -7.24 17.00
N LEU A 222 -12.45 -7.19 16.80
CA LEU A 222 -11.87 -6.60 15.60
C LEU A 222 -12.21 -7.41 14.34
N CYS A 223 -12.22 -8.72 14.42
CA CYS A 223 -12.61 -9.61 13.32
C CYS A 223 -14.08 -9.37 12.91
N ILE A 224 -14.98 -9.32 13.88
CA ILE A 224 -16.42 -9.08 13.62
C ILE A 224 -16.62 -7.67 13.03
N ALA A 225 -16.03 -6.65 13.65
CA ALA A 225 -16.13 -5.28 13.17
C ALA A 225 -15.59 -5.12 11.75
N GLY A 226 -14.41 -5.69 11.46
CA GLY A 226 -13.83 -5.67 10.13
C GLY A 226 -14.68 -6.42 9.11
N SER A 227 -15.17 -7.62 9.46
CA SER A 227 -16.04 -8.41 8.57
C SER A 227 -17.38 -7.73 8.30
N MET A 228 -17.97 -7.09 9.31
CA MET A 228 -19.19 -6.29 9.13
C MET A 228 -18.97 -5.07 8.23
N LEU A 229 -17.85 -4.36 8.43
CA LEU A 229 -17.46 -3.25 7.55
C LEU A 229 -17.30 -3.74 6.11
N GLY A 230 -16.63 -4.89 5.91
CA GLY A 230 -16.47 -5.51 4.61
C GLY A 230 -17.79 -5.89 3.94
N ALA A 231 -18.73 -6.47 4.70
CA ALA A 231 -20.00 -6.95 4.16
C ALA A 231 -21.03 -5.86 3.93
N LEU A 232 -21.04 -4.81 4.75
CA LEU A 232 -22.07 -3.76 4.71
C LEU A 232 -21.67 -2.57 3.83
N SER A 233 -20.37 -2.38 3.56
CA SER A 233 -19.92 -1.25 2.76
C SER A 233 -20.27 -1.43 1.29
N THR A 234 -20.88 -0.40 0.69
CA THR A 234 -21.13 -0.30 -0.75
C THR A 234 -19.91 0.22 -1.53
N ASN A 235 -18.94 0.81 -0.84
CA ASN A 235 -17.68 1.26 -1.43
C ASN A 235 -16.67 0.10 -1.44
N GLY A 236 -16.18 -0.26 -2.63
CA GLY A 236 -15.27 -1.39 -2.82
C GLY A 236 -13.96 -1.29 -2.04
N VAL A 237 -13.40 -0.09 -1.90
CA VAL A 237 -12.16 0.15 -1.13
C VAL A 237 -12.39 -0.11 0.36
N ILE A 238 -13.48 0.43 0.91
CA ILE A 238 -13.83 0.25 2.33
C ILE A 238 -14.18 -1.20 2.62
N SER A 239 -14.88 -1.87 1.70
CA SER A 239 -15.21 -3.29 1.81
C SER A 239 -13.93 -4.15 1.86
N GLN A 240 -12.99 -3.93 0.94
CA GLN A 240 -11.69 -4.63 0.96
C GLN A 240 -10.92 -4.38 2.25
N LEU A 241 -10.84 -3.13 2.70
CA LEU A 241 -10.20 -2.77 3.97
C LEU A 241 -10.83 -3.51 5.15
N GLY A 242 -12.17 -3.57 5.20
CA GLY A 242 -12.89 -4.30 6.24
C GLY A 242 -12.50 -5.78 6.31
N TYR A 243 -12.52 -6.48 5.17
CA TYR A 243 -12.10 -7.89 5.10
C TYR A 243 -10.62 -8.10 5.45
N LEU A 244 -9.74 -7.19 5.02
CA LEU A 244 -8.31 -7.24 5.36
C LEU A 244 -8.09 -7.09 6.87
N VAL A 245 -8.76 -6.13 7.51
CA VAL A 245 -8.68 -5.91 8.97
C VAL A 245 -9.23 -7.12 9.73
N GLY A 246 -10.39 -7.63 9.34
CA GLY A 246 -11.01 -8.79 9.99
C GLY A 246 -10.13 -10.04 9.91
N ARG A 247 -9.61 -10.36 8.72
CA ARG A 247 -8.69 -11.48 8.49
C ARG A 247 -7.36 -11.26 9.19
N GLY A 248 -6.81 -10.05 9.13
CA GLY A 248 -5.58 -9.66 9.81
C GLY A 248 -5.66 -9.87 11.32
N ALA A 249 -6.79 -9.56 11.95
CA ALA A 249 -7.01 -9.80 13.38
C ALA A 249 -6.91 -11.30 13.74
N VAL A 250 -7.52 -12.17 12.94
CA VAL A 250 -7.43 -13.62 13.14
C VAL A 250 -5.99 -14.12 13.00
N LEU A 251 -5.31 -13.73 11.93
CA LEU A 251 -3.92 -14.12 11.68
C LEU A 251 -3.00 -13.63 12.80
N SER A 252 -3.18 -12.39 13.25
CA SER A 252 -2.40 -11.81 14.35
C SER A 252 -2.61 -12.56 15.66
N CYS A 253 -3.85 -12.92 16.00
CA CYS A 253 -4.14 -13.73 17.18
C CYS A 253 -3.45 -15.11 17.08
N CYS A 254 -3.52 -15.77 15.93
CA CYS A 254 -2.84 -17.04 15.72
C CYS A 254 -1.32 -16.91 15.88
N MET A 255 -0.71 -15.88 15.29
CA MET A 255 0.73 -15.65 15.41
C MET A 255 1.17 -15.38 16.84
N VAL A 256 0.40 -14.58 17.61
CA VAL A 256 0.73 -14.28 18.99
C VAL A 256 0.49 -15.50 19.92
N LEU A 257 -0.52 -16.33 19.66
CA LEU A 257 -0.81 -17.47 20.54
C LEU A 257 0.02 -18.72 20.24
N PHE A 258 0.48 -18.92 18.98
CA PHE A 258 1.20 -20.14 18.57
C PHE A 258 2.67 -19.88 18.23
N VAL A 259 2.98 -18.83 17.49
CA VAL A 259 4.32 -18.57 17.00
C VAL A 259 5.17 -17.82 18.03
N LEU A 260 4.61 -16.76 18.64
CA LEU A 260 5.33 -15.95 19.62
C LEU A 260 5.84 -16.77 20.83
N PRO A 261 5.03 -17.65 21.48
CA PRO A 261 5.52 -18.48 22.58
C PRO A 261 6.71 -19.36 22.15
N THR A 262 6.62 -19.94 20.97
CA THR A 262 7.68 -20.78 20.41
C THR A 262 8.96 -19.98 20.19
N CYS A 263 8.86 -18.79 19.59
CA CYS A 263 10.00 -17.89 19.38
C CYS A 263 10.64 -17.47 20.72
N LEU A 264 9.84 -17.09 21.71
CA LEU A 264 10.33 -16.71 23.03
C LEU A 264 11.07 -17.87 23.73
N CYS A 265 10.57 -19.09 23.60
CA CYS A 265 11.23 -20.28 24.15
C CYS A 265 12.52 -20.64 23.42
N LEU A 266 12.56 -20.52 22.09
CA LEU A 266 13.76 -20.81 21.28
C LEU A 266 14.88 -19.81 21.56
N PHE A 267 14.52 -18.53 21.60
CA PHE A 267 15.46 -17.43 21.80
C PHE A 267 15.63 -17.01 23.26
N ASP A 268 15.16 -17.82 24.24
CA ASP A 268 15.24 -17.52 25.68
C ASP A 268 16.66 -17.17 26.14
N GLY A 269 17.68 -17.92 25.67
CA GLY A 269 19.07 -17.66 25.99
C GLY A 269 19.61 -16.32 25.43
N LEU A 270 19.08 -15.86 24.29
CA LEU A 270 19.41 -14.57 23.72
C LEU A 270 18.72 -13.44 24.50
N VAL A 271 17.48 -13.64 24.88
CA VAL A 271 16.68 -12.72 25.71
C VAL A 271 17.38 -12.48 27.06
N GLN A 272 17.86 -13.53 27.70
CA GLN A 272 18.59 -13.40 28.97
C GLN A 272 19.88 -12.58 28.85
N LYS A 273 20.62 -12.72 27.73
CA LYS A 273 21.87 -12.01 27.51
C LYS A 273 21.69 -10.52 27.18
N THR A 274 20.57 -10.17 26.53
CA THR A 274 20.33 -8.81 26.00
C THR A 274 19.41 -7.97 26.88
N SER A 275 18.80 -8.57 27.90
CA SER A 275 17.86 -7.88 28.78
C SER A 275 18.55 -7.34 30.03
N LEU A 276 18.40 -6.04 30.27
CA LEU A 276 18.92 -5.37 31.46
C LEU A 276 18.03 -5.69 32.68
N GLY A 277 18.58 -6.44 33.66
CA GLY A 277 17.90 -6.69 34.93
C GLY A 277 16.99 -7.90 35.00
N LEU A 278 16.85 -8.70 33.95
CA LEU A 278 16.13 -9.97 33.99
C LEU A 278 17.09 -11.10 34.44
N ARG A 279 16.96 -11.54 35.68
CA ARG A 279 17.57 -12.78 36.16
C ARG A 279 16.49 -13.86 36.16
N PHE A 280 16.62 -14.84 35.28
CA PHE A 280 15.82 -16.03 35.26
C PHE A 280 16.51 -17.12 36.07
N GLU A 281 15.77 -17.90 36.85
CA GLU A 281 16.33 -19.08 37.48
C GLU A 281 16.84 -20.04 36.40
N LYS A 282 18.09 -20.47 36.58
CA LYS A 282 18.70 -21.53 35.78
C LYS A 282 18.10 -22.86 36.23
N ASN A 283 16.93 -23.20 35.72
CA ASN A 283 16.45 -24.58 35.82
C ASN A 283 16.80 -25.31 34.51
N TYR A 284 17.59 -26.35 34.69
CA TYR A 284 18.04 -27.31 33.67
C TYR A 284 16.90 -27.95 32.89
#